data_43e7debb9e6a06da35c239ce14f421cd
#
_entry.id   43e7debb9e6a06da35c239ce14f421cd
#
_cell.length_a   1.000
_cell.length_b   1.000
_cell.length_c   1.000
_cell.angle_alpha   90.00
_cell.angle_beta   90.00
_cell.angle_gamma   90.00
#
_symmetry.space_group_name_H-M   'P 1'
#
loop_
_entity.id
_entity.type
_entity.pdbx_description
1 polymer ?
#
loop_
_entity_poly.entity_id
_entity_poly.type
_entity_poly.pdbx_seq_one_letter_code
_entity_poly.pdbx_strand_id
1 'polypeptide(L)'
;MAVPAWTPTDPVEKMPNLQPPINWCPAPPKVVSTDVFPYQANEIAISLTEGGHLTPDVVLTGAAASNSLCQFLLIRDFGVNWRHIKALTLHDALLSAQLQRFETDKTLQFMILGYSDSAGPERNNVFLRTGRAKNVFHLLGPSARSRTAVVKPATPNEYFTVNSTVAARAQNRSVVIHPHSPDDAII
;
A
#
# COMPACT_ATOMS: atom_id res chain seq x y z
N MET A 1 -3.91 36.50 55.58
CA MET A 1 -3.34 35.24 55.11
C MET A 1 -2.96 35.44 53.64
N ALA A 2 -1.66 35.51 53.35
CA ALA A 2 -1.16 35.70 51.98
C ALA A 2 -0.97 34.34 51.34
N VAL A 3 -1.53 34.17 50.13
CA VAL A 3 -1.38 32.98 49.30
C VAL A 3 0.04 33.03 48.71
N PRO A 4 0.88 32.01 48.85
CA PRO A 4 2.20 32.01 48.23
C PRO A 4 2.06 31.98 46.73
N ALA A 5 2.79 32.86 46.04
CA ALA A 5 2.91 32.91 44.61
C ALA A 5 3.64 31.63 44.14
N TRP A 6 3.00 30.88 43.28
CA TRP A 6 3.57 29.71 42.61
C TRP A 6 4.59 30.19 41.57
N THR A 7 5.86 29.90 41.78
CA THR A 7 6.90 30.13 40.78
C THR A 7 7.17 28.76 40.11
N PRO A 8 7.02 28.66 38.78
CA PRO A 8 7.37 27.43 38.06
C PRO A 8 8.90 27.36 37.97
N THR A 9 9.51 26.57 38.82
CA THR A 9 10.92 26.15 38.77
C THR A 9 10.99 24.65 38.53
N ASP A 10 10.36 24.17 37.48
CA ASP A 10 10.73 22.88 36.95
C ASP A 10 11.71 23.09 35.82
N PRO A 11 12.92 22.49 35.87
CA PRO A 11 13.78 22.46 34.72
C PRO A 11 12.96 21.75 33.63
N VAL A 12 12.87 22.35 32.47
CA VAL A 12 12.38 21.73 31.27
C VAL A 12 13.22 20.47 31.12
N GLU A 13 12.68 19.36 31.56
CA GLU A 13 13.24 18.04 31.36
C GLU A 13 13.43 17.95 29.86
N LYS A 14 14.70 17.95 29.39
CA LYS A 14 15.02 17.72 28.00
C LYS A 14 14.34 16.44 27.66
N MET A 15 13.22 16.52 26.93
CA MET A 15 12.59 15.34 26.38
C MET A 15 13.71 14.52 25.75
N PRO A 16 13.83 13.25 26.13
CA PRO A 16 14.81 12.39 25.51
C PRO A 16 14.62 12.57 24.03
N ASN A 17 15.72 12.76 23.32
CA ASN A 17 15.76 12.94 21.88
C ASN A 17 14.99 11.76 21.29
N LEU A 18 13.67 11.93 21.16
CA LEU A 18 12.81 10.96 20.53
C LEU A 18 13.42 10.83 19.15
N GLN A 19 14.13 9.74 18.93
CA GLN A 19 14.54 9.36 17.58
C GLN A 19 13.32 9.63 16.71
N PRO A 20 13.47 10.33 15.59
CA PRO A 20 12.35 10.63 14.74
C PRO A 20 11.58 9.32 14.58
N PRO A 21 10.29 9.33 14.82
CA PRO A 21 9.50 8.12 14.78
C PRO A 21 9.85 7.41 13.48
N ILE A 22 9.73 6.11 13.43
CA ILE A 22 10.08 5.16 12.36
C ILE A 22 9.51 5.53 10.96
N ASN A 23 9.36 6.78 10.71
CA ASN A 23 8.62 7.52 9.71
C ASN A 23 9.37 7.70 8.39
N TRP A 24 10.56 7.14 8.30
CA TRP A 24 11.42 7.26 7.11
C TRP A 24 11.32 6.04 6.21
N CYS A 25 10.16 5.43 6.14
CA CYS A 25 9.94 4.41 5.14
C CYS A 25 9.86 5.08 3.78
N PRO A 26 10.75 4.76 2.84
CA PRO A 26 10.67 5.32 1.51
C PRO A 26 9.31 4.97 0.90
N ALA A 27 8.73 5.93 0.20
CA ALA A 27 7.50 5.70 -0.53
C ALA A 27 7.66 4.51 -1.49
N PRO A 28 6.57 3.77 -1.76
CA PRO A 28 6.60 2.73 -2.78
C PRO A 28 7.12 3.28 -4.11
N PRO A 29 7.84 2.48 -4.90
CA PRO A 29 8.28 2.92 -6.21
C PRO A 29 7.08 3.36 -7.05
N LYS A 30 7.25 4.43 -7.80
CA LYS A 30 6.24 4.91 -8.73
C LYS A 30 6.87 5.27 -10.08
N VAL A 31 6.15 4.96 -11.13
CA VAL A 31 6.48 5.35 -12.49
C VAL A 31 5.37 6.28 -12.99
N VAL A 32 5.76 7.42 -13.54
CA VAL A 32 4.81 8.34 -14.19
C VAL A 32 4.84 8.07 -15.69
N SER A 33 3.68 7.83 -16.28
CA SER A 33 3.54 7.60 -17.73
C SER A 33 2.21 8.14 -18.22
N THR A 34 2.22 8.71 -19.40
CA THR A 34 1.01 9.13 -20.13
C THR A 34 0.55 8.12 -21.18
N ASP A 35 1.24 6.98 -21.27
CA ASP A 35 0.90 5.95 -22.23
C ASP A 35 -0.47 5.37 -21.94
N VAL A 36 -1.33 5.32 -22.95
CA VAL A 36 -2.66 4.71 -22.89
C VAL A 36 -2.68 3.52 -23.82
N PHE A 37 -3.04 2.36 -23.28
CA PHE A 37 -3.15 1.13 -24.06
C PHE A 37 -4.63 0.79 -24.31
N PRO A 38 -4.94 0.22 -25.48
CA PRO A 38 -6.28 -0.30 -25.72
C PRO A 38 -6.54 -1.47 -24.76
N TYR A 39 -7.78 -1.60 -24.34
CA TYR A 39 -8.23 -2.73 -23.53
C TYR A 39 -8.13 -4.03 -24.34
N GLN A 40 -7.47 -5.05 -23.75
CA GLN A 40 -7.38 -6.39 -24.31
C GLN A 40 -8.01 -7.40 -23.35
N ALA A 41 -9.11 -8.00 -23.76
CA ALA A 41 -9.87 -8.95 -22.93
C ALA A 41 -9.07 -10.23 -22.57
N ASN A 42 -8.07 -10.59 -23.37
CA ASN A 42 -7.24 -11.79 -23.20
C ASN A 42 -5.96 -11.54 -22.37
N GLU A 43 -5.69 -10.33 -21.91
CA GLU A 43 -4.50 -10.03 -21.11
C GLU A 43 -4.40 -10.87 -19.83
N ILE A 44 -5.53 -11.24 -19.23
CA ILE A 44 -5.54 -12.11 -18.04
C ILE A 44 -4.92 -13.47 -18.36
N ALA A 45 -5.32 -14.07 -19.47
CA ALA A 45 -4.80 -15.39 -19.88
C ALA A 45 -3.30 -15.33 -20.22
N ILE A 46 -2.87 -14.25 -20.88
CA ILE A 46 -1.46 -14.04 -21.25
C ILE A 46 -0.58 -13.81 -20.03
N SER A 47 -1.02 -13.00 -19.07
CA SER A 47 -0.24 -12.72 -17.86
C SER A 47 -0.05 -13.95 -16.96
N LEU A 48 -0.93 -14.95 -17.07
CA LEU A 48 -0.80 -16.23 -16.38
C LEU A 48 0.19 -17.18 -17.07
N THR A 49 0.48 -16.96 -18.36
CA THR A 49 1.29 -17.86 -19.20
C THR A 49 2.66 -17.31 -19.55
N GLU A 50 2.85 -16.00 -19.51
CA GLU A 50 4.17 -15.40 -19.79
C GLU A 50 5.20 -15.79 -18.74
N GLY A 51 6.16 -16.62 -19.14
CA GLY A 51 7.32 -16.99 -18.34
C GLY A 51 7.25 -18.32 -17.60
N GLY A 52 6.17 -19.08 -17.70
CA GLY A 52 6.07 -20.45 -17.16
C GLY A 52 6.19 -20.57 -15.63
N HIS A 53 6.36 -19.47 -14.90
CA HIS A 53 6.35 -19.43 -13.45
C HIS A 53 5.21 -18.55 -12.98
N LEU A 54 4.34 -19.12 -12.15
CA LEU A 54 3.37 -18.34 -11.37
C LEU A 54 4.19 -17.44 -10.44
N THR A 55 4.32 -16.18 -10.78
CA THR A 55 4.85 -15.21 -9.82
C THR A 55 3.85 -15.08 -8.70
N PRO A 56 4.26 -15.09 -7.42
CA PRO A 56 3.33 -15.01 -6.32
C PRO A 56 2.50 -13.71 -6.41
N ASP A 57 1.19 -13.83 -6.21
CA ASP A 57 0.27 -12.68 -6.21
C ASP A 57 0.52 -11.76 -5.00
N VAL A 58 1.25 -12.23 -3.99
CA VAL A 58 1.57 -11.49 -2.77
C VAL A 58 3.08 -11.43 -2.60
N VAL A 59 3.62 -10.24 -2.46
CA VAL A 59 5.07 -10.02 -2.34
C VAL A 59 5.33 -9.00 -1.24
N LEU A 60 6.33 -9.29 -0.40
CA LEU A 60 6.96 -8.28 0.44
C LEU A 60 8.07 -7.62 -0.36
N THR A 61 8.00 -6.32 -0.49
CA THR A 61 9.03 -5.52 -1.13
C THR A 61 9.38 -4.34 -0.23
N GLY A 62 10.52 -3.72 -0.45
CA GLY A 62 10.92 -2.56 0.32
C GLY A 62 12.43 -2.38 0.31
N ALA A 63 12.87 -1.26 0.83
CA ALA A 63 14.28 -0.95 0.93
C ALA A 63 15.01 -2.05 1.69
N ALA A 64 16.14 -2.43 1.10
CA ALA A 64 17.01 -3.50 1.53
C ALA A 64 16.99 -3.79 3.03
N ALA A 65 16.78 -5.00 3.35
CA ALA A 65 17.23 -5.86 4.46
C ALA A 65 17.58 -5.26 5.83
N SER A 66 17.82 -3.97 5.98
CA SER A 66 18.24 -3.37 7.25
C SER A 66 17.08 -2.86 8.12
N ASN A 67 15.89 -2.67 7.57
CA ASN A 67 14.74 -2.23 8.34
C ASN A 67 13.46 -2.96 7.94
N SER A 68 13.16 -4.05 8.63
CA SER A 68 11.95 -4.85 8.42
C SER A 68 10.64 -4.06 8.60
N LEU A 69 10.72 -2.89 9.23
CA LEU A 69 9.56 -2.03 9.48
C LEU A 69 9.14 -1.24 8.23
N CYS A 70 10.05 -1.03 7.27
CA CYS A 70 9.77 -0.31 6.03
C CYS A 70 9.35 -1.22 4.87
N GLN A 71 9.10 -2.48 5.13
CA GLN A 71 8.57 -3.38 4.11
C GLN A 71 7.12 -3.03 3.79
N PHE A 72 6.81 -2.96 2.52
CA PHE A 72 5.42 -2.84 2.09
C PHE A 72 4.91 -4.16 1.48
N LEU A 73 3.65 -4.44 1.72
CA LEU A 73 2.95 -5.58 1.16
C LEU A 73 2.35 -5.19 -0.19
N LEU A 74 2.77 -5.89 -1.22
CA LEU A 74 2.21 -5.76 -2.57
C LEU A 74 1.29 -6.96 -2.85
N ILE A 75 0.02 -6.67 -3.12
CA ILE A 75 -0.96 -7.63 -3.62
C ILE A 75 -1.22 -7.25 -5.08
N ARG A 76 -0.87 -8.12 -6.01
CA ARG A 76 -0.86 -7.82 -7.44
C ARG A 76 -1.72 -8.78 -8.26
N ASP A 77 -1.69 -8.60 -9.57
CA ASP A 77 -2.39 -9.42 -10.55
C ASP A 77 -3.92 -9.47 -10.35
N PHE A 78 -4.49 -8.35 -9.90
CA PHE A 78 -5.94 -8.20 -10.01
C PHE A 78 -6.34 -8.37 -11.47
N GLY A 79 -7.42 -9.10 -11.70
CA GLY A 79 -7.94 -9.28 -13.04
C GLY A 79 -8.25 -7.95 -13.73
N VAL A 80 -8.23 -7.94 -15.05
CA VAL A 80 -8.71 -6.80 -15.86
C VAL A 80 -10.16 -6.49 -15.46
N ASN A 81 -10.47 -5.23 -15.19
CA ASN A 81 -11.77 -4.77 -14.67
C ASN A 81 -12.19 -5.35 -13.31
N TRP A 82 -11.31 -6.06 -12.61
CA TRP A 82 -11.61 -6.61 -11.30
C TRP A 82 -11.15 -5.68 -10.17
N ARG A 83 -11.99 -5.60 -9.15
CA ARG A 83 -11.71 -4.88 -7.89
C ARG A 83 -11.44 -5.85 -6.74
N HIS A 84 -11.86 -7.10 -6.90
CA HIS A 84 -11.74 -8.13 -5.86
C HIS A 84 -10.46 -8.93 -6.01
N ILE A 85 -9.93 -9.36 -4.87
CA ILE A 85 -8.79 -10.27 -4.83
C ILE A 85 -9.24 -11.64 -5.35
N LYS A 86 -8.35 -12.32 -6.06
CA LYS A 86 -8.58 -13.70 -6.49
C LYS A 86 -8.77 -14.60 -5.27
N ALA A 87 -9.64 -15.61 -5.38
CA ALA A 87 -9.89 -16.54 -4.29
C ALA A 87 -8.61 -17.27 -3.82
N LEU A 88 -7.74 -17.65 -4.76
CA LEU A 88 -6.45 -18.28 -4.43
C LEU A 88 -5.54 -17.37 -3.61
N THR A 89 -5.50 -16.07 -3.91
CA THR A 89 -4.69 -15.10 -3.19
C THR A 89 -5.16 -14.95 -1.73
N LEU A 90 -6.45 -15.12 -1.45
CA LEU A 90 -6.97 -15.07 -0.07
C LEU A 90 -6.44 -16.20 0.82
N HIS A 91 -5.99 -17.30 0.22
CA HIS A 91 -5.38 -18.44 0.92
C HIS A 91 -3.85 -18.39 0.94
N ASP A 92 -3.25 -17.30 0.44
CA ASP A 92 -1.81 -17.11 0.45
C ASP A 92 -1.27 -17.01 1.88
N ALA A 93 -0.25 -17.81 2.19
CA ALA A 93 0.32 -17.87 3.53
C ALA A 93 1.02 -16.56 3.93
N LEU A 94 1.67 -15.88 2.97
CA LEU A 94 2.32 -14.60 3.20
C LEU A 94 1.29 -13.51 3.49
N LEU A 95 0.19 -13.47 2.71
CA LEU A 95 -0.91 -12.54 2.96
C LEU A 95 -1.47 -12.75 4.37
N SER A 96 -1.79 -14.00 4.73
CA SER A 96 -2.34 -14.33 6.05
C SER A 96 -1.41 -13.92 7.17
N ALA A 97 -0.11 -14.20 7.06
CA ALA A 97 0.89 -13.82 8.04
C ALA A 97 1.00 -12.29 8.19
N GLN A 98 0.98 -11.54 7.09
CA GLN A 98 1.04 -10.08 7.13
C GLN A 98 -0.24 -9.44 7.68
N LEU A 99 -1.41 -9.95 7.33
CA LEU A 99 -2.67 -9.48 7.91
C LEU A 99 -2.68 -9.71 9.43
N GLN A 100 -2.20 -10.86 9.90
CA GLN A 100 -2.06 -11.15 11.32
C GLN A 100 -1.07 -10.19 12.00
N ARG A 101 0.09 -9.94 11.38
CA ARG A 101 1.06 -8.96 11.88
C ARG A 101 0.44 -7.57 12.00
N PHE A 102 -0.28 -7.11 10.99
CA PHE A 102 -0.96 -5.81 11.02
C PHE A 102 -2.01 -5.73 12.12
N GLU A 103 -2.66 -6.84 12.44
CA GLU A 103 -3.65 -6.89 13.52
C GLU A 103 -2.99 -6.83 14.90
N THR A 104 -1.85 -7.48 15.08
CA THR A 104 -1.16 -7.64 16.39
C THR A 104 -0.20 -6.49 16.71
N ASP A 105 0.53 -5.97 15.73
CA ASP A 105 1.49 -4.87 15.93
C ASP A 105 0.75 -3.52 16.03
N LYS A 106 0.57 -3.05 17.26
CA LYS A 106 -0.16 -1.82 17.56
C LYS A 106 0.64 -0.54 17.22
N THR A 107 1.91 -0.65 16.91
CA THR A 107 2.76 0.50 16.59
C THR A 107 2.64 0.94 15.14
N LEU A 108 2.17 0.06 14.27
CA LEU A 108 2.07 0.33 12.84
C LEU A 108 0.80 1.12 12.49
N GLN A 109 0.98 2.20 11.77
CA GLN A 109 -0.06 2.84 10.98
C GLN A 109 0.16 2.55 9.50
N PHE A 110 -0.88 2.59 8.71
CA PHE A 110 -0.81 2.17 7.30
C PHE A 110 -1.44 3.19 6.37
N MET A 111 -0.95 3.16 5.13
CA MET A 111 -1.61 3.70 3.97
C MET A 111 -1.87 2.56 2.98
N ILE A 112 -3.05 2.55 2.38
CA ILE A 112 -3.45 1.57 1.36
C ILE A 112 -3.66 2.31 0.05
N LEU A 113 -2.84 1.97 -0.94
CA LEU A 113 -2.88 2.55 -2.28
C LEU A 113 -3.33 1.51 -3.30
N GLY A 114 -4.39 1.82 -4.03
CA GLY A 114 -4.84 0.99 -5.14
C GLY A 114 -4.29 1.50 -6.47
N TYR A 115 -3.77 0.59 -7.27
CA TYR A 115 -3.22 0.84 -8.60
C TYR A 115 -4.07 0.19 -9.69
N SER A 116 -3.99 0.73 -10.89
CA SER A 116 -4.48 0.12 -12.13
C SER A 116 -3.35 0.18 -13.17
N ASP A 117 -3.51 -0.57 -14.25
CA ASP A 117 -2.75 -0.31 -15.46
C ASP A 117 -3.28 0.93 -16.20
N SER A 118 -2.66 1.28 -17.32
CA SER A 118 -3.06 2.40 -18.17
C SER A 118 -4.07 2.03 -19.25
N ALA A 119 -4.62 0.81 -19.23
CA ALA A 119 -5.60 0.39 -20.21
C ALA A 119 -6.98 1.00 -19.91
N GLY A 120 -7.61 1.51 -20.95
CA GLY A 120 -8.96 2.06 -20.88
C GLY A 120 -9.05 3.49 -20.33
N PRO A 121 -10.30 4.00 -20.18
CA PRO A 121 -10.53 5.38 -19.76
C PRO A 121 -10.14 5.61 -18.29
N GLU A 122 -9.55 6.76 -17.99
CA GLU A 122 -9.11 7.12 -16.64
C GLU A 122 -10.25 7.08 -15.60
N ARG A 123 -11.46 7.48 -15.95
CA ARG A 123 -12.63 7.38 -15.05
C ARG A 123 -12.85 5.94 -14.54
N ASN A 124 -12.62 4.95 -15.40
CA ASN A 124 -12.74 3.53 -15.03
C ASN A 124 -11.57 3.11 -14.15
N ASN A 125 -10.36 3.59 -14.48
CA ASN A 125 -9.16 3.29 -13.74
C ASN A 125 -9.21 3.86 -12.30
N VAL A 126 -9.72 5.07 -12.10
CA VAL A 126 -9.98 5.63 -10.75
C VAL A 126 -10.93 4.73 -9.96
N PHE A 127 -12.02 4.28 -10.60
CA PHE A 127 -12.97 3.38 -9.95
C PHE A 127 -12.36 2.04 -9.57
N LEU A 128 -11.52 1.47 -10.45
CA LEU A 128 -10.81 0.21 -10.18
C LEU A 128 -9.79 0.37 -9.05
N ARG A 129 -8.96 1.42 -9.10
CA ARG A 129 -7.97 1.72 -8.06
C ARG A 129 -8.63 1.87 -6.69
N THR A 130 -9.69 2.67 -6.63
CA THR A 130 -10.45 2.90 -5.39
C THR A 130 -11.07 1.62 -4.86
N GLY A 131 -11.69 0.83 -5.74
CA GLY A 131 -12.34 -0.42 -5.38
C GLY A 131 -11.35 -1.47 -4.87
N ARG A 132 -10.17 -1.58 -5.49
CA ARG A 132 -9.10 -2.47 -5.06
C ARG A 132 -8.60 -2.11 -3.66
N ALA A 133 -8.28 -0.83 -3.44
CA ALA A 133 -7.83 -0.35 -2.12
C ALA A 133 -8.86 -0.64 -1.03
N LYS A 134 -10.14 -0.34 -1.27
CA LYS A 134 -11.22 -0.63 -0.34
C LYS A 134 -11.41 -2.13 -0.09
N ASN A 135 -11.28 -2.95 -1.12
CA ASN A 135 -11.41 -4.40 -0.97
C ASN A 135 -10.31 -4.96 -0.06
N VAL A 136 -9.07 -4.51 -0.23
CA VAL A 136 -7.96 -4.91 0.64
C VAL A 136 -8.14 -4.37 2.06
N PHE A 137 -8.61 -3.13 2.23
CA PHE A 137 -8.92 -2.58 3.54
C PHE A 137 -9.93 -3.45 4.33
N HIS A 138 -10.92 -4.00 3.65
CA HIS A 138 -11.91 -4.88 4.29
C HIS A 138 -11.35 -6.25 4.72
N LEU A 139 -10.18 -6.66 4.22
CA LEU A 139 -9.49 -7.86 4.69
C LEU A 139 -8.78 -7.66 6.03
N LEU A 140 -8.46 -6.42 6.37
CA LEU A 140 -7.82 -6.11 7.65
C LEU A 140 -8.77 -6.41 8.80
N GLY A 141 -8.23 -6.89 9.92
CA GLY A 141 -8.96 -7.03 11.16
C GLY A 141 -9.30 -5.66 11.79
N PRO A 142 -10.21 -5.63 12.78
CA PRO A 142 -10.70 -4.38 13.36
C PRO A 142 -9.60 -3.45 13.89
N SER A 143 -8.58 -4.03 14.53
CA SER A 143 -7.47 -3.25 15.09
C SER A 143 -6.59 -2.63 14.00
N ALA A 144 -6.27 -3.38 12.94
CA ALA A 144 -5.51 -2.85 11.81
C ALA A 144 -6.31 -1.78 11.06
N ARG A 145 -7.61 -1.98 10.85
CA ARG A 145 -8.48 -0.98 10.23
C ARG A 145 -8.52 0.34 10.98
N SER A 146 -8.59 0.31 12.31
CA SER A 146 -8.60 1.54 13.13
C SER A 146 -7.30 2.34 13.04
N ARG A 147 -6.20 1.72 12.61
CA ARG A 147 -4.89 2.34 12.43
C ARG A 147 -4.56 2.62 10.95
N THR A 148 -5.49 2.36 10.03
CA THR A 148 -5.33 2.71 8.63
C THR A 148 -5.62 4.20 8.45
N ALA A 149 -4.57 4.98 8.26
CA ALA A 149 -4.66 6.43 8.14
C ALA A 149 -5.28 6.85 6.80
N VAL A 150 -4.93 6.15 5.72
CA VAL A 150 -5.34 6.51 4.36
C VAL A 150 -5.70 5.28 3.55
N VAL A 151 -6.83 5.35 2.84
CA VAL A 151 -7.24 4.37 1.81
C VAL A 151 -7.60 5.18 0.56
N LYS A 152 -6.75 5.15 -0.45
CA LYS A 152 -6.95 5.98 -1.64
C LYS A 152 -6.48 5.31 -2.94
N PRO A 153 -7.00 5.74 -4.09
CA PRO A 153 -6.39 5.40 -5.37
C PRO A 153 -5.01 6.07 -5.48
N ALA A 154 -4.07 5.44 -6.18
CA ALA A 154 -2.87 6.10 -6.67
C ALA A 154 -3.26 7.28 -7.58
N THR A 155 -2.40 8.28 -7.67
CA THR A 155 -2.61 9.47 -8.51
C THR A 155 -2.76 9.06 -9.99
N PRO A 156 -3.56 9.75 -10.78
CA PRO A 156 -3.62 9.54 -12.22
C PRO A 156 -2.22 9.55 -12.83
N ASN A 157 -1.97 8.64 -13.77
CA ASN A 157 -0.68 8.45 -14.44
C ASN A 157 0.49 8.00 -13.53
N GLU A 158 0.23 7.72 -12.26
CA GLU A 158 1.19 7.07 -11.37
C GLU A 158 0.92 5.55 -11.33
N TYR A 159 1.95 4.78 -11.62
CA TYR A 159 1.93 3.34 -11.71
C TYR A 159 2.99 2.75 -10.80
N PHE A 160 2.80 1.49 -10.38
CA PHE A 160 3.79 0.78 -9.60
C PHE A 160 5.04 0.44 -10.44
N THR A 161 4.84 0.10 -11.72
CA THR A 161 5.89 -0.17 -12.70
C THR A 161 5.50 0.37 -14.07
N VAL A 162 6.37 0.21 -15.07
CA VAL A 162 6.07 0.58 -16.46
C VAL A 162 4.83 -0.14 -16.99
N ASN A 163 4.16 0.44 -18.01
CA ASN A 163 2.98 -0.18 -18.66
C ASN A 163 3.28 -0.84 -20.01
N SER A 164 4.56 -0.95 -20.40
CA SER A 164 4.96 -1.29 -21.76
C SER A 164 4.62 -2.73 -22.19
N THR A 165 4.48 -3.65 -21.25
CA THR A 165 4.17 -5.05 -21.53
C THR A 165 2.90 -5.50 -20.82
N VAL A 166 2.29 -6.60 -21.27
CA VAL A 166 1.14 -7.20 -20.60
C VAL A 166 1.48 -7.61 -19.18
N ALA A 167 2.65 -8.22 -18.97
CA ALA A 167 3.11 -8.62 -17.64
C ALA A 167 3.31 -7.42 -16.71
N ALA A 168 3.90 -6.32 -17.19
CA ALA A 168 4.05 -5.11 -16.41
C ALA A 168 2.70 -4.44 -16.08
N ARG A 169 1.75 -4.42 -17.03
CA ARG A 169 0.40 -3.96 -16.76
C ARG A 169 -0.31 -4.82 -15.71
N ALA A 170 -0.11 -6.15 -15.74
CA ALA A 170 -0.65 -7.04 -14.71
C ALA A 170 -0.12 -6.68 -13.31
N GLN A 171 1.18 -6.35 -13.19
CA GLN A 171 1.76 -5.89 -11.94
C GLN A 171 1.17 -4.55 -11.46
N ASN A 172 0.81 -3.66 -12.38
CA ASN A 172 0.14 -2.40 -12.05
C ASN A 172 -1.29 -2.59 -11.55
N ARG A 173 -1.93 -3.72 -11.85
CA ARG A 173 -3.22 -4.07 -11.26
C ARG A 173 -3.04 -4.61 -9.84
N SER A 174 -2.72 -3.72 -8.91
CA SER A 174 -2.23 -4.07 -7.58
C SER A 174 -2.77 -3.17 -6.48
N VAL A 175 -2.50 -3.57 -5.26
CA VAL A 175 -2.66 -2.76 -4.04
C VAL A 175 -1.38 -2.85 -3.22
N VAL A 176 -0.95 -1.72 -2.71
CA VAL A 176 0.16 -1.63 -1.77
C VAL A 176 -0.39 -1.27 -0.39
N ILE A 177 -0.01 -2.03 0.63
CA ILE A 177 -0.13 -1.63 2.03
C ILE A 177 1.26 -1.20 2.47
N HIS A 178 1.37 0.06 2.84
CA HIS A 178 2.63 0.72 3.16
C HIS A 178 2.57 1.30 4.58
N PRO A 179 3.61 1.12 5.41
CA PRO A 179 3.71 1.82 6.68
C PRO A 179 3.62 3.33 6.45
N HIS A 180 2.79 3.99 7.22
CA HIS A 180 2.51 5.41 7.11
C HIS A 180 2.96 6.14 8.36
N SER A 181 3.56 7.30 8.17
CA SER A 181 3.85 8.22 9.25
C SER A 181 2.69 9.19 9.48
N PRO A 182 2.36 9.51 10.73
CA PRO A 182 1.43 10.59 11.04
C PRO A 182 1.86 11.95 10.46
N ASP A 183 3.18 12.12 10.24
CA ASP A 183 3.76 13.36 9.74
C ASP A 183 3.81 13.42 8.20
N ASP A 184 3.52 12.32 7.51
CA ASP A 184 3.35 12.33 6.06
C ASP A 184 2.07 13.11 5.74
N ALA A 185 2.23 14.43 5.57
CA ALA A 185 1.13 15.31 5.23
C ALA A 185 0.34 14.73 4.05
N ILE A 186 -0.96 14.65 4.23
CA ILE A 186 -1.91 14.33 3.17
C ILE A 186 -1.81 15.48 2.15
N ILE A 187 -0.91 15.35 1.17
CA ILE A 187 -0.81 16.27 0.04
C ILE A 187 -1.80 15.87 -1.01
#